data_6f2dcaaffd4fe64db643940b70037ed6
#
_entry.id   6f2dcaaffd4fe64db643940b70037ed6
#
_cell.length_a   1.000
_cell.length_b   1.000
_cell.length_c   1.000
_cell.angle_alpha   90.00
_cell.angle_beta   90.00
_cell.angle_gamma   90.00
#
_symmetry.space_group_name_H-M   'P 1'
#
loop_
_entity.id
_entity.type
_entity.pdbx_description
1 polymer ?
#
loop_
_entity_poly.entity_id
_entity_poly.type
_entity_poly.pdbx_seq_one_letter_code
_entity_poly.pdbx_strand_id
1 'polypeptide(L)'
;MTLLKPYLIVVKSLLFFLFDSIVLWKSQSPQHNKLKLVLLIRQDGIGDFVIWLDTAKEYRKLYPPDKYKIVLAGNKIWCDLAEELPYWDKIIPVDVKQFKTFSSYRWKLLREIRKLKIETAIQPTYSREFYLGDSLIRASLALRKVSSEGDMSNRNWLKKIMSDRWHTELIPASTKKMTELERNSEFFQALSKKPHKLSYPSIICQGTASHTEWENSEYYVLFPGVSSALRQWPLECFAEIANRIYHETCLTGILDGGPNEKPFAESIKELSDAPLEWAGTRLNELPVLLKCSRFVVSSETSAVHIAVAVNTPVICILGGAYFGRFLPYPELPKQRIVLETVSYSMPCYGCNSECIYPLKNNESAPCITNVSVDAVWEKVKPLLTS
;
A
#
# COMPACT_ATOMS: atom_id res chain seq x y z
N MET A 1 -25.11 13.84 -21.23
CA MET A 1 -23.95 14.14 -20.37
C MET A 1 -22.75 13.23 -20.58
N THR A 2 -22.83 12.12 -21.28
CA THR A 2 -21.74 11.11 -21.45
C THR A 2 -20.68 11.49 -22.50
N LEU A 3 -21.02 12.26 -23.52
CA LEU A 3 -20.09 12.63 -24.63
C LEU A 3 -19.06 13.73 -24.23
N LEU A 4 -19.33 14.53 -23.21
CA LEU A 4 -18.43 15.62 -22.76
C LEU A 4 -17.28 15.13 -21.86
N LYS A 5 -17.42 13.96 -21.21
CA LYS A 5 -16.39 13.43 -20.29
C LYS A 5 -15.00 13.21 -20.93
N PRO A 6 -14.89 12.59 -22.12
CA PRO A 6 -13.58 12.37 -22.74
C PRO A 6 -12.89 13.67 -23.13
N TYR A 7 -13.61 14.67 -23.63
CA TYR A 7 -13.06 15.99 -23.96
C TYR A 7 -12.53 16.72 -22.73
N LEU A 8 -13.28 16.70 -21.62
CA LEU A 8 -12.84 17.29 -20.37
C LEU A 8 -11.55 16.63 -19.83
N ILE A 9 -11.41 15.32 -19.99
CA ILE A 9 -10.19 14.60 -19.58
C ILE A 9 -8.99 15.02 -20.43
N VAL A 10 -9.17 15.16 -21.74
CA VAL A 10 -8.13 15.61 -22.66
C VAL A 10 -7.70 17.03 -22.33
N VAL A 11 -8.66 17.96 -22.24
CA VAL A 11 -8.40 19.36 -21.89
C VAL A 11 -7.68 19.45 -20.55
N LYS A 12 -8.15 18.76 -19.52
CA LYS A 12 -7.49 18.71 -18.21
C LYS A 12 -6.04 18.22 -18.34
N SER A 13 -5.80 17.18 -19.12
CA SER A 13 -4.44 16.62 -19.29
C SER A 13 -3.51 17.60 -19.98
N LEU A 14 -3.99 18.31 -20.99
CA LEU A 14 -3.21 19.35 -21.70
C LEU A 14 -2.93 20.56 -20.80
N LEU A 15 -3.92 21.00 -20.02
CA LEU A 15 -3.72 22.09 -19.06
C LEU A 15 -2.66 21.72 -18.01
N PHE A 16 -2.71 20.52 -17.44
CA PHE A 16 -1.65 20.04 -16.53
C PHE A 16 -0.28 20.01 -17.21
N PHE A 17 -0.22 19.52 -18.44
CA PHE A 17 1.02 19.49 -19.20
C PHE A 17 1.62 20.89 -19.42
N LEU A 18 0.79 21.84 -19.86
CA LEU A 18 1.22 23.23 -20.09
C LEU A 18 1.65 23.91 -18.79
N PHE A 19 0.87 23.74 -17.77
CA PHE A 19 1.09 24.30 -16.44
C PHE A 19 2.41 23.80 -15.82
N ASP A 20 2.60 22.49 -15.81
CA ASP A 20 3.86 21.90 -15.36
C ASP A 20 5.04 22.38 -16.25
N SER A 21 4.84 22.56 -17.55
CA SER A 21 5.88 23.07 -18.46
C SER A 21 6.34 24.47 -18.08
N ILE A 22 5.43 25.38 -17.73
CA ILE A 22 5.74 26.74 -17.29
C ILE A 22 6.54 26.71 -15.99
N VAL A 23 6.14 25.86 -15.04
CA VAL A 23 6.83 25.69 -13.76
C VAL A 23 8.24 25.16 -13.95
N LEU A 24 8.39 24.18 -14.84
CA LEU A 24 9.66 23.50 -15.10
C LEU A 24 10.61 24.35 -15.95
N TRP A 25 10.12 25.23 -16.82
CA TRP A 25 10.96 26.10 -17.64
C TRP A 25 11.72 27.14 -16.84
N LYS A 26 11.08 27.72 -15.80
CA LYS A 26 11.68 28.77 -14.96
C LYS A 26 12.66 28.26 -13.90
N SER A 27 12.95 26.98 -13.86
CA SER A 27 13.81 26.38 -12.84
C SER A 27 15.25 26.24 -13.35
N GLN A 28 16.20 26.83 -12.65
CA GLN A 28 17.63 26.79 -13.01
C GLN A 28 18.26 25.40 -12.82
N SER A 29 19.28 25.09 -13.61
CA SER A 29 20.09 23.87 -13.48
C SER A 29 20.90 23.86 -12.19
N PRO A 30 21.07 22.71 -11.60
CA PRO A 30 21.61 22.56 -10.26
C PRO A 30 23.17 22.57 -10.19
N GLN A 31 23.74 22.81 -9.00
CA GLN A 31 25.20 22.78 -8.68
C GLN A 31 25.71 21.35 -8.38
N HIS A 32 27.04 21.08 -8.44
CA HIS A 32 27.64 19.73 -8.29
C HIS A 32 27.52 19.11 -6.88
N ASN A 33 27.06 17.85 -6.78
CA ASN A 33 27.09 17.05 -5.55
C ASN A 33 28.20 16.00 -5.62
N LYS A 34 28.84 15.70 -4.47
CA LYS A 34 29.87 14.65 -4.38
C LYS A 34 29.30 13.23 -4.60
N LEU A 35 28.08 12.98 -4.14
CA LEU A 35 27.39 11.68 -4.30
C LEU A 35 26.30 11.79 -5.36
N LYS A 36 26.13 10.72 -6.13
CA LYS A 36 25.08 10.56 -7.13
C LYS A 36 23.73 10.37 -6.45
N LEU A 37 22.70 11.05 -6.92
CA LEU A 37 21.37 10.99 -6.32
C LEU A 37 20.45 10.10 -7.12
N VAL A 38 19.83 9.13 -6.45
CA VAL A 38 18.77 8.28 -6.97
C VAL A 38 17.44 8.70 -6.36
N LEU A 39 16.45 9.00 -7.20
CA LEU A 39 15.09 9.29 -6.79
C LEU A 39 14.22 8.06 -7.01
N LEU A 40 13.72 7.46 -5.93
CA LEU A 40 12.66 6.45 -6.00
C LEU A 40 11.31 7.16 -5.87
N ILE A 41 10.36 6.78 -6.72
CA ILE A 41 9.02 7.38 -6.77
C ILE A 41 7.99 6.30 -6.52
N ARG A 42 7.33 6.34 -5.35
CA ARG A 42 6.25 5.42 -4.99
C ARG A 42 5.14 6.19 -4.29
N GLN A 43 3.91 6.12 -4.80
CA GLN A 43 2.82 6.99 -4.30
C GLN A 43 1.51 6.25 -4.11
N ASP A 44 1.58 4.93 -4.09
CA ASP A 44 0.45 4.03 -3.90
C ASP A 44 -0.04 4.03 -2.44
N GLY A 45 -1.00 3.17 -2.14
CA GLY A 45 -1.54 2.98 -0.80
C GLY A 45 -0.55 2.36 0.19
N ILE A 46 -0.98 2.26 1.44
CA ILE A 46 -0.15 1.69 2.53
C ILE A 46 0.15 0.21 2.25
N GLY A 47 -0.85 -0.58 1.84
CA GLY A 47 -0.67 -1.99 1.51
C GLY A 47 0.32 -2.21 0.37
N ASP A 48 0.20 -1.41 -0.72
CA ASP A 48 1.14 -1.46 -1.85
C ASP A 48 2.57 -1.12 -1.40
N PHE A 49 2.74 -0.14 -0.51
CA PHE A 49 4.03 0.22 0.05
C PHE A 49 4.64 -0.94 0.84
N VAL A 50 3.87 -1.58 1.71
CA VAL A 50 4.35 -2.71 2.53
C VAL A 50 4.72 -3.90 1.66
N ILE A 51 3.90 -4.26 0.66
CA ILE A 51 4.22 -5.35 -0.28
C ILE A 51 5.50 -5.03 -1.06
N TRP A 52 5.75 -3.76 -1.40
CA TRP A 52 6.96 -3.36 -2.11
C TRP A 52 8.24 -3.53 -1.28
N LEU A 53 8.16 -3.60 0.05
CA LEU A 53 9.33 -3.71 0.94
C LEU A 53 10.18 -4.96 0.65
N ASP A 54 9.63 -6.01 0.06
CA ASP A 54 10.41 -7.16 -0.41
C ASP A 54 11.52 -6.74 -1.37
N THR A 55 11.21 -5.87 -2.33
CA THR A 55 12.18 -5.37 -3.30
C THR A 55 12.80 -4.03 -2.90
N ALA A 56 12.12 -3.21 -2.09
CA ALA A 56 12.60 -1.89 -1.67
C ALA A 56 13.98 -1.95 -0.98
N LYS A 57 14.18 -2.93 -0.10
CA LYS A 57 15.46 -3.20 0.58
C LYS A 57 16.62 -3.46 -0.40
N GLU A 58 16.33 -4.02 -1.57
CA GLU A 58 17.32 -4.41 -2.56
C GLU A 58 17.89 -3.21 -3.34
N TYR A 59 17.15 -2.07 -3.40
CA TYR A 59 17.66 -0.86 -4.04
C TYR A 59 18.92 -0.34 -3.35
N ARG A 60 19.04 -0.53 -2.03
CA ARG A 60 20.27 -0.13 -1.30
C ARG A 60 21.49 -0.96 -1.71
N LYS A 61 21.31 -2.22 -2.10
CA LYS A 61 22.38 -3.06 -2.65
C LYS A 61 22.74 -2.66 -4.09
N LEU A 62 21.76 -2.18 -4.86
CA LEU A 62 21.97 -1.69 -6.22
C LEU A 62 22.65 -0.31 -6.22
N TYR A 63 22.33 0.52 -5.23
CA TYR A 63 22.83 1.90 -5.05
C TYR A 63 23.49 2.04 -3.67
N PRO A 64 24.74 1.57 -3.49
CA PRO A 64 25.40 1.55 -2.19
C PRO A 64 25.70 2.96 -1.67
N PRO A 65 25.71 3.16 -0.33
CA PRO A 65 25.72 4.48 0.30
C PRO A 65 27.04 5.26 0.14
N ASP A 66 28.13 4.59 -0.17
CA ASP A 66 29.43 5.21 -0.47
C ASP A 66 29.44 5.99 -1.79
N LYS A 67 28.52 5.66 -2.72
CA LYS A 67 28.44 6.26 -4.06
C LYS A 67 27.13 7.00 -4.30
N TYR A 68 26.06 6.59 -3.64
CA TYR A 68 24.72 7.07 -3.93
C TYR A 68 23.97 7.53 -2.68
N LYS A 69 23.15 8.56 -2.86
CA LYS A 69 22.07 8.90 -1.94
C LYS A 69 20.75 8.50 -2.56
N ILE A 70 19.92 7.78 -1.83
CA ILE A 70 18.56 7.41 -2.23
C ILE A 70 17.58 8.38 -1.57
N VAL A 71 16.80 9.07 -2.41
CA VAL A 71 15.68 9.91 -1.98
C VAL A 71 14.39 9.23 -2.39
N LEU A 72 13.47 9.04 -1.46
CA LEU A 72 12.15 8.46 -1.72
C LEU A 72 11.12 9.60 -1.80
N ALA A 73 10.50 9.80 -2.97
CA ALA A 73 9.28 10.60 -3.09
C ALA A 73 8.08 9.68 -2.85
N GLY A 74 7.58 9.71 -1.62
CA GLY A 74 6.60 8.77 -1.10
C GLY A 74 5.22 9.40 -0.85
N ASN A 75 4.16 8.60 -0.84
CA ASN A 75 2.85 9.08 -0.41
C ASN A 75 2.89 9.44 1.09
N LYS A 76 2.50 10.67 1.42
CA LYS A 76 2.52 11.22 2.77
C LYS A 76 1.87 10.30 3.82
N ILE A 77 0.85 9.52 3.42
CA ILE A 77 0.09 8.69 4.35
C ILE A 77 0.89 7.57 5.02
N TRP A 78 2.04 7.19 4.47
CA TRP A 78 2.90 6.15 5.00
C TRP A 78 4.38 6.58 5.19
N CYS A 79 4.69 7.86 5.00
CA CYS A 79 6.07 8.33 5.14
C CYS A 79 6.62 8.13 6.56
N ASP A 80 5.80 8.29 7.59
CA ASP A 80 6.21 8.07 8.99
C ASP A 80 6.68 6.61 9.21
N LEU A 81 5.98 5.63 8.62
CA LEU A 81 6.42 4.23 8.63
C LEU A 81 7.70 4.03 7.80
N ALA A 82 7.83 4.74 6.69
CA ALA A 82 9.01 4.65 5.84
C ALA A 82 10.26 5.22 6.51
N GLU A 83 10.13 6.24 7.36
CA GLU A 83 11.24 6.85 8.10
C GLU A 83 11.94 5.89 9.06
N GLU A 84 11.22 4.87 9.55
CA GLU A 84 11.77 3.81 10.40
C GLU A 84 12.63 2.78 9.64
N LEU A 85 12.68 2.85 8.29
CA LEU A 85 13.35 1.86 7.46
C LEU A 85 14.70 2.35 6.91
N PRO A 86 15.77 1.54 6.97
CA PRO A 86 17.13 1.97 6.59
C PRO A 86 17.40 1.91 5.07
N TYR A 87 16.37 2.08 4.21
CA TYR A 87 16.51 1.84 2.77
C TYR A 87 16.81 3.11 1.96
N TRP A 88 16.56 4.29 2.51
CA TRP A 88 16.74 5.60 1.88
C TRP A 88 17.37 6.61 2.83
N ASP A 89 17.99 7.64 2.26
CA ASP A 89 18.70 8.68 3.01
C ASP A 89 17.81 9.89 3.27
N LYS A 90 16.75 10.06 2.50
CA LYS A 90 15.78 11.15 2.64
C LYS A 90 14.44 10.74 2.08
N ILE A 91 13.38 11.20 2.74
CA ILE A 91 12.01 11.09 2.24
C ILE A 91 11.49 12.48 1.86
N ILE A 92 10.75 12.55 0.75
CA ILE A 92 9.97 13.70 0.33
C ILE A 92 8.51 13.26 0.37
N PRO A 93 7.75 13.66 1.40
CA PRO A 93 6.34 13.29 1.50
C PRO A 93 5.51 14.01 0.44
N VAL A 94 4.73 13.25 -0.31
CA VAL A 94 3.82 13.74 -1.34
C VAL A 94 2.39 13.63 -0.86
N ASP A 95 1.73 14.75 -0.62
CA ASP A 95 0.28 14.78 -0.44
C ASP A 95 -0.40 14.55 -1.79
N VAL A 96 -0.79 13.30 -2.02
CA VAL A 96 -1.35 12.85 -3.30
C VAL A 96 -2.62 13.62 -3.68
N LYS A 97 -3.47 13.97 -2.70
CA LYS A 97 -4.72 14.71 -2.96
C LYS A 97 -4.42 16.11 -3.47
N GLN A 98 -3.53 16.84 -2.79
CA GLN A 98 -3.15 18.18 -3.21
C GLN A 98 -2.33 18.17 -4.51
N PHE A 99 -1.45 17.18 -4.67
CA PHE A 99 -0.60 17.10 -5.87
C PHE A 99 -1.39 16.81 -7.15
N LYS A 100 -2.53 16.13 -7.07
CA LYS A 100 -3.44 15.88 -8.22
C LYS A 100 -4.26 17.12 -8.63
N THR A 101 -4.04 18.26 -8.02
CA THR A 101 -4.76 19.50 -8.32
C THR A 101 -3.85 20.59 -8.88
N PHE A 102 -4.41 21.62 -9.53
CA PHE A 102 -3.71 22.85 -9.90
C PHE A 102 -3.48 23.71 -8.65
N SER A 103 -2.45 23.41 -7.88
CA SER A 103 -2.21 24.03 -6.58
C SER A 103 -0.78 24.58 -6.46
N SER A 104 -0.61 25.53 -5.56
CA SER A 104 0.72 26.02 -5.18
C SER A 104 1.59 24.93 -4.60
N TYR A 105 0.99 23.93 -3.92
CA TYR A 105 1.65 22.75 -3.41
C TYR A 105 2.32 21.95 -4.54
N ARG A 106 1.56 21.63 -5.61
CA ARG A 106 2.09 20.93 -6.78
C ARG A 106 3.30 21.66 -7.35
N TRP A 107 3.21 22.97 -7.51
CA TRP A 107 4.31 23.77 -8.07
C TRP A 107 5.55 23.80 -7.19
N LYS A 108 5.35 23.96 -5.89
CA LYS A 108 6.46 23.93 -4.94
C LYS A 108 7.18 22.58 -5.01
N LEU A 109 6.44 21.47 -5.00
CA LEU A 109 7.00 20.13 -5.06
C LEU A 109 7.72 19.86 -6.39
N LEU A 110 7.12 20.20 -7.53
CA LEU A 110 7.79 20.03 -8.83
C LEU A 110 9.09 20.83 -8.91
N ARG A 111 9.12 22.05 -8.36
CA ARG A 111 10.33 22.88 -8.28
C ARG A 111 11.37 22.29 -7.31
N GLU A 112 10.93 21.74 -6.20
CA GLU A 112 11.81 21.05 -5.26
C GLU A 112 12.50 19.86 -5.94
N ILE A 113 11.74 18.97 -6.57
CA ILE A 113 12.29 17.84 -7.32
C ILE A 113 13.22 18.31 -8.44
N ARG A 114 12.87 19.37 -9.16
CA ARG A 114 13.67 19.95 -10.24
C ARG A 114 15.03 20.45 -9.79
N LYS A 115 15.13 20.99 -8.57
CA LYS A 115 16.37 21.48 -7.99
C LYS A 115 17.32 20.39 -7.54
N LEU A 116 16.79 19.15 -7.35
CA LEU A 116 17.62 18.01 -7.01
C LEU A 116 18.42 17.60 -8.24
N LYS A 117 19.69 17.26 -8.03
CA LYS A 117 20.57 16.69 -9.07
C LYS A 117 20.42 15.20 -9.11
N ILE A 118 19.38 14.77 -9.76
CA ILE A 118 19.05 13.36 -9.85
C ILE A 118 19.80 12.75 -11.02
N GLU A 119 20.62 11.75 -10.76
CA GLU A 119 21.26 10.96 -11.80
C GLU A 119 20.28 9.93 -12.36
N THR A 120 19.59 9.22 -11.47
CA THR A 120 18.62 8.19 -11.86
C THR A 120 17.31 8.41 -11.11
N ALA A 121 16.19 8.48 -11.84
CA ALA A 121 14.85 8.48 -11.28
C ALA A 121 14.14 7.17 -11.65
N ILE A 122 13.53 6.51 -10.67
CA ILE A 122 12.94 5.19 -10.81
C ILE A 122 11.52 5.20 -10.27
N GLN A 123 10.56 4.77 -11.08
CA GLN A 123 9.15 4.60 -10.70
C GLN A 123 8.74 3.13 -10.92
N PRO A 124 8.77 2.29 -9.90
CA PRO A 124 8.48 0.86 -10.03
C PRO A 124 6.99 0.53 -10.17
N THR A 125 6.11 1.50 -9.95
CA THR A 125 4.64 1.29 -9.99
C THR A 125 4.18 0.74 -11.32
N TYR A 126 3.46 -0.40 -11.30
CA TYR A 126 2.90 -1.02 -12.50
C TYR A 126 1.78 -0.18 -13.10
N SER A 127 0.75 0.16 -12.34
CA SER A 127 -0.36 1.00 -12.79
C SER A 127 -0.02 2.49 -12.62
N ARG A 128 0.86 3.01 -13.49
CA ARG A 128 1.37 4.39 -13.41
C ARG A 128 0.25 5.43 -13.52
N GLU A 129 0.47 6.58 -12.91
CA GLU A 129 -0.46 7.70 -12.95
C GLU A 129 0.18 8.98 -13.49
N PHE A 130 -0.43 9.54 -14.55
CA PHE A 130 0.05 10.72 -15.28
C PHE A 130 0.25 11.94 -14.39
N TYR A 131 -0.71 12.22 -13.50
CA TYR A 131 -0.69 13.40 -12.64
C TYR A 131 0.19 13.24 -11.38
N LEU A 132 0.70 12.04 -11.14
CA LEU A 132 1.52 11.70 -9.98
C LEU A 132 2.96 11.32 -10.39
N GLY A 133 3.27 10.05 -10.37
CA GLY A 133 4.61 9.54 -10.56
C GLY A 133 5.22 9.95 -11.90
N ASP A 134 4.45 9.92 -13.00
CA ASP A 134 4.92 10.36 -14.31
C ASP A 134 5.30 11.86 -14.31
N SER A 135 4.54 12.71 -13.60
CA SER A 135 4.89 14.14 -13.46
C SER A 135 6.16 14.36 -12.64
N LEU A 136 6.43 13.55 -11.62
CA LEU A 136 7.67 13.62 -10.84
C LEU A 136 8.88 13.12 -11.65
N ILE A 137 8.71 12.06 -12.45
CA ILE A 137 9.71 11.60 -13.43
C ILE A 137 10.07 12.75 -14.39
N ARG A 138 9.06 13.43 -14.93
CA ARG A 138 9.27 14.58 -15.81
C ARG A 138 10.03 15.71 -15.12
N ALA A 139 9.65 16.02 -13.88
CA ALA A 139 10.28 17.09 -13.10
C ALA A 139 11.73 16.78 -12.71
N SER A 140 12.09 15.53 -12.55
CA SER A 140 13.39 15.10 -12.02
C SER A 140 14.58 15.56 -12.85
N LEU A 141 14.42 15.74 -14.18
CA LEU A 141 15.53 15.97 -15.13
C LEU A 141 16.65 14.93 -15.03
N ALA A 142 16.39 13.80 -14.42
CA ALA A 142 17.39 12.75 -14.29
C ALA A 142 17.94 12.33 -15.66
N LEU A 143 19.23 12.00 -15.69
CA LEU A 143 19.88 11.49 -16.90
C LEU A 143 19.27 10.15 -17.30
N ARG A 144 18.98 9.27 -16.33
CA ARG A 144 18.28 8.02 -16.49
C ARG A 144 16.92 8.07 -15.79
N LYS A 145 15.84 7.86 -16.52
CA LYS A 145 14.45 7.88 -16.04
C LYS A 145 13.80 6.55 -16.39
N VAL A 146 13.68 5.67 -15.40
CA VAL A 146 13.21 4.29 -15.56
C VAL A 146 11.86 4.11 -14.92
N SER A 147 10.94 3.49 -15.64
CA SER A 147 9.63 3.10 -15.10
C SER A 147 9.15 1.79 -15.70
N SER A 148 8.17 1.16 -15.07
CA SER A 148 7.42 0.07 -15.69
C SER A 148 6.66 0.61 -16.92
N GLU A 149 6.59 -0.16 -18.01
CA GLU A 149 5.67 0.14 -19.09
C GLU A 149 4.23 0.18 -18.58
N GLY A 150 3.92 -0.73 -17.66
CA GLY A 150 2.67 -0.78 -16.92
C GLY A 150 1.44 -1.04 -17.78
N ASP A 151 0.28 -0.75 -17.19
CA ASP A 151 -1.03 -0.91 -17.82
C ASP A 151 -1.72 0.42 -18.14
N MET A 152 -3.01 0.32 -18.53
CA MET A 152 -3.87 1.45 -18.85
C MET A 152 -4.88 1.77 -17.72
N SER A 153 -4.81 1.13 -16.57
CA SER A 153 -5.81 1.28 -15.49
C SER A 153 -5.97 2.73 -15.02
N ASN A 154 -4.87 3.47 -14.91
CA ASN A 154 -4.86 4.86 -14.46
C ASN A 154 -4.59 5.89 -15.58
N ARG A 155 -4.43 5.44 -16.82
CA ARG A 155 -4.09 6.30 -17.96
C ARG A 155 -4.94 5.93 -19.17
N ASN A 156 -5.32 6.92 -19.96
CA ASN A 156 -5.81 6.71 -21.32
C ASN A 156 -4.65 6.73 -22.32
N TRP A 157 -4.93 6.40 -23.60
CA TRP A 157 -3.94 6.36 -24.66
C TRP A 157 -3.15 7.67 -24.83
N LEU A 158 -3.81 8.82 -24.70
CA LEU A 158 -3.17 10.13 -24.82
C LEU A 158 -2.18 10.37 -23.69
N LYS A 159 -2.59 10.12 -22.44
CA LYS A 159 -1.70 10.24 -21.27
C LYS A 159 -0.52 9.30 -21.37
N LYS A 160 -0.74 8.06 -21.87
CA LYS A 160 0.34 7.09 -22.09
C LYS A 160 1.35 7.63 -23.09
N ILE A 161 0.92 8.05 -24.32
CA ILE A 161 1.81 8.59 -25.34
C ILE A 161 2.59 9.81 -24.83
N MET A 162 1.94 10.71 -24.09
CA MET A 162 2.60 11.89 -23.56
C MET A 162 3.63 11.53 -22.48
N SER A 163 3.25 10.70 -21.51
CA SER A 163 4.12 10.40 -20.38
C SER A 163 5.23 9.42 -20.72
N ASP A 164 5.03 8.48 -21.63
CA ASP A 164 6.07 7.53 -22.02
C ASP A 164 7.30 8.25 -22.62
N ARG A 165 7.11 9.40 -23.28
CA ARG A 165 8.20 10.25 -23.81
C ARG A 165 9.04 10.94 -22.73
N TRP A 166 8.58 10.95 -21.48
CA TRP A 166 9.32 11.54 -20.37
C TRP A 166 10.36 10.59 -19.77
N HIS A 167 10.32 9.33 -20.18
CA HIS A 167 11.21 8.28 -19.71
C HIS A 167 12.36 8.05 -20.70
N THR A 168 13.51 7.66 -20.21
CA THR A 168 14.62 7.20 -21.03
C THR A 168 14.57 5.69 -21.23
N GLU A 169 13.88 4.99 -20.32
CA GLU A 169 13.76 3.55 -20.31
C GLU A 169 12.40 3.15 -19.74
N LEU A 170 11.65 2.36 -20.48
CA LEU A 170 10.43 1.71 -20.01
C LEU A 170 10.71 0.21 -19.96
N ILE A 171 10.58 -0.36 -18.78
CA ILE A 171 10.74 -1.80 -18.56
C ILE A 171 9.44 -2.49 -18.96
N PRO A 172 9.49 -3.41 -19.94
CA PRO A 172 8.33 -4.20 -20.34
C PRO A 172 7.74 -4.95 -19.14
N ALA A 173 6.44 -5.02 -19.08
CA ALA A 173 5.71 -5.74 -18.04
C ALA A 173 4.91 -6.89 -18.65
N SER A 174 4.89 -8.03 -18.00
CA SER A 174 4.11 -9.20 -18.43
C SER A 174 2.62 -8.87 -18.48
N THR A 175 1.91 -9.41 -19.46
CA THR A 175 0.45 -9.34 -19.56
C THR A 175 -0.26 -10.40 -18.70
N LYS A 176 0.48 -11.33 -18.09
CA LYS A 176 -0.08 -12.33 -17.18
C LYS A 176 -0.67 -11.70 -15.94
N LYS A 177 -1.71 -12.31 -15.39
CA LYS A 177 -2.18 -11.95 -14.05
C LYS A 177 -1.08 -12.29 -13.05
N MET A 178 -0.72 -11.34 -12.22
CA MET A 178 0.33 -11.45 -11.22
C MET A 178 -0.08 -10.66 -9.99
N THR A 179 0.36 -11.10 -8.84
CA THR A 179 0.23 -10.33 -7.59
C THR A 179 1.14 -9.10 -7.62
N GLU A 180 0.84 -8.10 -6.81
CA GLU A 180 1.71 -6.91 -6.66
C GLU A 180 3.13 -7.29 -6.18
N LEU A 181 3.25 -8.36 -5.41
CA LEU A 181 4.56 -8.88 -4.98
C LEU A 181 5.39 -9.36 -6.18
N GLU A 182 4.77 -10.14 -7.07
CA GLU A 182 5.41 -10.61 -8.31
C GLU A 182 5.73 -9.46 -9.26
N ARG A 183 4.82 -8.46 -9.39
CA ARG A 183 5.04 -7.25 -10.21
C ARG A 183 6.25 -6.45 -9.75
N ASN A 184 6.38 -6.26 -8.45
CA ASN A 184 7.53 -5.55 -7.87
C ASN A 184 8.83 -6.30 -8.16
N SER A 185 8.82 -7.64 -8.05
CA SER A 185 9.96 -8.49 -8.35
C SER A 185 10.31 -8.49 -9.83
N GLU A 186 9.33 -8.61 -10.73
CA GLU A 186 9.51 -8.53 -12.20
C GLU A 186 10.24 -7.25 -12.58
N PHE A 187 9.75 -6.11 -12.09
CA PHE A 187 10.38 -4.81 -12.37
C PHE A 187 11.81 -4.74 -11.82
N PHE A 188 12.01 -5.16 -10.57
CA PHE A 188 13.33 -5.10 -9.94
C PHE A 188 14.34 -6.02 -10.64
N GLN A 189 13.96 -7.22 -11.03
CA GLN A 189 14.82 -8.14 -11.79
C GLN A 189 15.28 -7.52 -13.11
N ALA A 190 14.35 -6.94 -13.86
CA ALA A 190 14.66 -6.28 -15.13
C ALA A 190 15.56 -5.05 -14.94
N LEU A 191 15.31 -4.24 -13.91
CA LEU A 191 16.11 -3.07 -13.57
C LEU A 191 17.54 -3.43 -13.17
N SER A 192 17.69 -4.42 -12.30
CA SER A 192 18.97 -4.84 -11.73
C SER A 192 19.75 -5.79 -12.62
N LYS A 193 19.08 -6.40 -13.60
CA LYS A 193 19.59 -7.52 -14.43
C LYS A 193 20.07 -8.70 -13.59
N LYS A 194 19.48 -8.90 -12.41
CA LYS A 194 19.80 -9.98 -11.48
C LYS A 194 18.51 -10.68 -11.06
N PRO A 195 18.52 -12.00 -10.85
CA PRO A 195 17.36 -12.70 -10.32
C PRO A 195 17.03 -12.17 -8.93
N HIS A 196 15.75 -12.03 -8.65
CA HIS A 196 15.22 -11.72 -7.33
C HIS A 196 14.34 -12.88 -6.86
N LYS A 197 14.64 -13.42 -5.69
CA LYS A 197 13.82 -14.46 -5.08
C LYS A 197 12.74 -13.79 -4.25
N LEU A 198 11.50 -14.03 -4.62
CA LEU A 198 10.34 -13.56 -3.87
C LEU A 198 10.43 -13.97 -2.40
N SER A 199 10.13 -13.03 -1.52
CA SER A 199 9.99 -13.25 -0.09
C SER A 199 8.82 -12.44 0.45
N TYR A 200 8.36 -12.78 1.64
CA TYR A 200 7.40 -11.92 2.34
C TYR A 200 8.02 -10.55 2.61
N PRO A 201 7.22 -9.47 2.58
CA PRO A 201 7.68 -8.17 3.04
C PRO A 201 8.16 -8.28 4.49
N SER A 202 9.11 -7.44 4.90
CA SER A 202 9.61 -7.43 6.27
C SER A 202 9.80 -6.02 6.78
N ILE A 203 9.36 -5.78 8.01
CA ILE A 203 9.56 -4.54 8.76
C ILE A 203 10.37 -4.89 10.01
N ILE A 204 11.50 -4.20 10.18
CA ILE A 204 12.33 -4.33 11.38
C ILE A 204 11.81 -3.31 12.38
N CYS A 205 11.08 -3.76 13.40
CA CYS A 205 10.69 -2.89 14.50
C CYS A 205 11.94 -2.62 15.37
N GLN A 206 12.51 -1.44 15.21
CA GLN A 206 13.55 -0.97 16.13
C GLN A 206 12.82 -0.33 17.31
N GLY A 207 12.93 -0.89 18.48
CA GLY A 207 12.17 -0.68 19.71
C GLY A 207 12.01 0.74 20.29
N THR A 208 11.63 1.72 19.46
CA THR A 208 11.42 3.12 19.87
C THR A 208 9.96 3.53 19.92
N ALA A 209 9.01 2.71 19.49
CA ALA A 209 7.60 2.99 19.76
C ALA A 209 7.28 2.63 21.20
N SER A 210 7.07 3.64 22.01
CA SER A 210 6.73 3.57 23.44
C SER A 210 5.28 3.09 23.66
N HIS A 211 4.95 1.89 23.22
CA HIS A 211 3.72 1.20 23.59
C HIS A 211 4.00 0.17 24.68
N THR A 212 4.55 0.65 25.79
CA THR A 212 4.79 -0.14 27.00
C THR A 212 3.52 -0.76 27.59
N GLU A 213 2.34 -0.25 27.22
CA GLU A 213 1.06 -0.75 27.74
C GLU A 213 0.74 -2.17 27.24
N TRP A 214 1.17 -2.52 26.00
CA TRP A 214 0.83 -3.80 25.38
C TRP A 214 1.97 -4.83 25.41
N GLU A 215 3.21 -4.43 25.71
CA GLU A 215 4.39 -5.31 25.66
C GLU A 215 4.36 -6.47 26.68
N ASN A 216 3.59 -6.30 27.77
CA ASN A 216 3.52 -7.28 28.86
C ASN A 216 2.15 -7.97 28.97
N SER A 217 1.24 -7.78 28.04
CA SER A 217 -0.08 -8.39 28.03
C SER A 217 -0.27 -9.35 26.85
N GLU A 218 -1.00 -10.44 27.09
CA GLU A 218 -1.44 -11.30 26.00
C GLU A 218 -2.74 -10.76 25.40
N TYR A 219 -2.73 -10.46 24.10
CA TYR A 219 -3.88 -9.94 23.39
C TYR A 219 -3.90 -10.38 21.91
N TYR A 220 -5.04 -10.24 21.31
CA TYR A 220 -5.20 -10.34 19.85
C TYR A 220 -5.67 -9.00 19.27
N VAL A 221 -5.50 -8.80 17.97
CA VAL A 221 -5.93 -7.56 17.31
C VAL A 221 -7.06 -7.85 16.32
N LEU A 222 -8.12 -7.03 16.38
CA LEU A 222 -9.17 -6.94 15.36
C LEU A 222 -8.97 -5.67 14.56
N PHE A 223 -8.89 -5.80 13.24
CA PHE A 223 -8.76 -4.68 12.32
C PHE A 223 -9.95 -4.66 11.33
N PRO A 224 -11.11 -4.13 11.74
CA PRO A 224 -12.35 -4.23 10.97
C PRO A 224 -12.42 -3.24 9.81
N GLY A 225 -11.67 -2.13 9.87
CA GLY A 225 -11.73 -1.02 8.93
C GLY A 225 -11.38 -1.39 7.50
N VAL A 226 -11.99 -0.69 6.55
CA VAL A 226 -11.72 -0.81 5.11
C VAL A 226 -11.87 0.53 4.41
N SER A 227 -11.17 0.74 3.31
CA SER A 227 -11.26 1.98 2.53
C SER A 227 -12.53 2.09 1.67
N SER A 228 -13.34 1.04 1.58
CA SER A 228 -14.59 1.01 0.81
C SER A 228 -15.61 0.13 1.50
N ALA A 229 -16.82 0.64 1.69
CA ALA A 229 -17.94 -0.10 2.28
C ALA A 229 -18.20 -1.45 1.57
N LEU A 230 -17.96 -1.53 0.26
CA LEU A 230 -18.10 -2.78 -0.50
C LEU A 230 -17.32 -3.97 0.08
N ARG A 231 -16.23 -3.70 0.81
CA ARG A 231 -15.34 -4.71 1.39
C ARG A 231 -15.50 -4.87 2.90
N GLN A 232 -16.49 -4.19 3.49
CA GLN A 232 -16.73 -4.25 4.92
C GLN A 232 -17.38 -5.58 5.30
N TRP A 233 -16.69 -6.39 6.10
CA TRP A 233 -17.34 -7.54 6.75
C TRP A 233 -18.27 -7.02 7.84
N PRO A 234 -19.47 -7.64 8.04
CA PRO A 234 -20.42 -7.16 9.05
C PRO A 234 -19.77 -7.03 10.43
N LEU A 235 -20.05 -5.92 11.13
CA LEU A 235 -19.43 -5.64 12.43
C LEU A 235 -19.86 -6.65 13.51
N GLU A 236 -21.10 -7.17 13.39
CA GLU A 236 -21.65 -8.23 14.21
C GLU A 236 -20.81 -9.52 14.14
N CYS A 237 -20.23 -9.79 12.96
CA CYS A 237 -19.38 -10.95 12.77
C CYS A 237 -18.03 -10.79 13.50
N PHE A 238 -17.46 -9.57 13.54
CA PHE A 238 -16.27 -9.29 14.35
C PHE A 238 -16.56 -9.41 15.84
N ALA A 239 -17.72 -8.90 16.31
CA ALA A 239 -18.17 -9.05 17.70
C ALA A 239 -18.31 -10.51 18.09
N GLU A 240 -18.93 -11.33 17.23
CA GLU A 240 -19.07 -12.76 17.46
C GLU A 240 -17.73 -13.50 17.52
N ILE A 241 -16.77 -13.16 16.67
CA ILE A 241 -15.40 -13.71 16.76
C ILE A 241 -14.75 -13.32 18.08
N ALA A 242 -14.91 -12.05 18.52
CA ALA A 242 -14.39 -11.59 19.79
C ALA A 242 -14.97 -12.37 20.98
N ASN A 243 -16.28 -12.58 20.98
CA ASN A 243 -16.98 -13.37 22.02
C ASN A 243 -16.46 -14.80 22.08
N ARG A 244 -16.31 -15.47 20.94
CA ARG A 244 -15.79 -16.85 20.88
C ARG A 244 -14.36 -16.93 21.40
N ILE A 245 -13.49 -15.98 21.03
CA ILE A 245 -12.11 -15.93 21.54
C ILE A 245 -12.13 -15.77 23.06
N TYR A 246 -12.93 -14.83 23.56
CA TYR A 246 -13.01 -14.57 25.00
C TYR A 246 -13.51 -15.76 25.79
N HIS A 247 -14.55 -16.45 25.32
CA HIS A 247 -15.08 -17.64 25.98
C HIS A 247 -14.09 -18.79 26.05
N GLU A 248 -13.22 -18.93 25.05
CA GLU A 248 -12.21 -20.01 25.01
C GLU A 248 -10.92 -19.67 25.79
N THR A 249 -10.55 -18.38 25.90
CA THR A 249 -9.20 -18.01 26.34
C THR A 249 -9.14 -16.91 27.39
N CYS A 250 -10.20 -16.17 27.58
CA CYS A 250 -10.24 -14.93 28.39
C CYS A 250 -9.27 -13.83 27.90
N LEU A 251 -8.76 -13.91 26.66
CA LEU A 251 -7.86 -12.90 26.09
C LEU A 251 -8.59 -11.58 25.86
N THR A 252 -7.89 -10.48 26.12
CA THR A 252 -8.34 -9.14 25.75
C THR A 252 -8.17 -8.92 24.26
N GLY A 253 -9.17 -8.33 23.61
CA GLY A 253 -9.10 -7.92 22.21
C GLY A 253 -8.74 -6.47 22.06
N ILE A 254 -7.83 -6.16 21.14
CA ILE A 254 -7.49 -4.79 20.74
C ILE A 254 -8.12 -4.49 19.40
N LEU A 255 -8.95 -3.48 19.34
CA LEU A 255 -9.48 -2.91 18.09
C LEU A 255 -8.55 -1.81 17.63
N ASP A 256 -8.15 -1.85 16.35
CA ASP A 256 -7.34 -0.79 15.78
C ASP A 256 -7.78 -0.43 14.35
N GLY A 257 -7.37 0.74 13.88
CA GLY A 257 -7.74 1.27 12.58
C GLY A 257 -7.38 2.74 12.43
N GLY A 258 -7.69 3.31 11.27
CA GLY A 258 -7.51 4.74 11.04
C GLY A 258 -8.45 5.61 11.89
N PRO A 259 -8.17 6.93 11.99
CA PRO A 259 -8.97 7.85 12.85
C PRO A 259 -10.48 7.86 12.54
N ASN A 260 -10.85 7.58 11.28
CA ASN A 260 -12.25 7.53 10.84
C ASN A 260 -12.93 6.18 11.13
N GLU A 261 -12.21 5.20 11.65
CA GLU A 261 -12.69 3.82 11.87
C GLU A 261 -13.06 3.57 13.34
N LYS A 262 -12.78 4.53 14.22
CA LYS A 262 -13.19 4.47 15.63
C LYS A 262 -14.69 4.17 15.83
N PRO A 263 -15.64 4.72 15.03
CA PRO A 263 -17.04 4.37 15.15
C PRO A 263 -17.33 2.87 14.92
N PHE A 264 -16.56 2.20 14.06
CA PHE A 264 -16.70 0.75 13.87
C PHE A 264 -16.26 0.00 15.14
N ALA A 265 -15.18 0.44 15.75
CA ALA A 265 -14.71 -0.14 17.02
C ALA A 265 -15.75 0.01 18.14
N GLU A 266 -16.35 1.19 18.28
CA GLU A 266 -17.41 1.40 19.28
C GLU A 266 -18.63 0.52 19.02
N SER A 267 -19.05 0.39 17.75
CA SER A 267 -20.17 -0.53 17.41
C SER A 267 -19.84 -1.99 17.72
N ILE A 268 -18.61 -2.45 17.46
CA ILE A 268 -18.20 -3.82 17.80
C ILE A 268 -18.20 -4.02 19.33
N LYS A 269 -17.74 -3.02 20.09
CA LYS A 269 -17.74 -3.07 21.56
C LYS A 269 -19.16 -3.15 22.14
N GLU A 270 -20.11 -2.43 21.55
CA GLU A 270 -21.52 -2.46 21.95
C GLU A 270 -22.18 -3.82 21.63
N LEU A 271 -21.73 -4.53 20.60
CA LEU A 271 -22.26 -5.82 20.15
C LEU A 271 -21.57 -7.03 20.81
N SER A 272 -20.49 -6.81 21.56
CA SER A 272 -19.64 -7.87 22.12
C SER A 272 -19.67 -7.86 23.65
N ASP A 273 -19.69 -9.05 24.24
CA ASP A 273 -19.51 -9.28 25.68
C ASP A 273 -18.01 -9.40 26.04
N ALA A 274 -17.13 -9.54 25.07
CA ALA A 274 -15.69 -9.63 25.30
C ALA A 274 -15.07 -8.28 25.69
N PRO A 275 -14.04 -8.25 26.55
CA PRO A 275 -13.30 -7.03 26.84
C PRO A 275 -12.52 -6.58 25.58
N LEU A 276 -12.95 -5.47 25.01
CA LEU A 276 -12.38 -4.88 23.82
C LEU A 276 -11.88 -3.46 24.08
N GLU A 277 -10.67 -3.15 23.67
CA GLU A 277 -10.07 -1.84 23.81
C GLU A 277 -9.74 -1.23 22.44
N TRP A 278 -9.82 0.10 22.33
CA TRP A 278 -9.43 0.83 21.13
C TRP A 278 -8.02 1.38 21.27
N ALA A 279 -7.09 0.93 20.42
CA ALA A 279 -5.72 1.45 20.42
C ALA A 279 -5.61 2.75 19.63
N GLY A 280 -6.11 2.79 18.40
CA GLY A 280 -6.03 3.97 17.53
C GLY A 280 -4.59 4.39 17.23
N THR A 281 -3.74 3.43 16.93
CA THR A 281 -2.30 3.66 16.72
C THR A 281 -2.00 4.51 15.50
N ARG A 282 -0.89 5.22 15.53
CA ARG A 282 -0.33 5.82 14.32
C ARG A 282 0.29 4.73 13.45
N LEU A 283 0.39 4.98 12.14
CA LEU A 283 0.85 3.96 11.21
C LEU A 283 2.27 3.43 11.51
N ASN A 284 3.16 4.26 12.03
CA ASN A 284 4.51 3.82 12.43
C ASN A 284 4.54 3.04 13.75
N GLU A 285 3.47 3.10 14.55
CA GLU A 285 3.30 2.35 15.79
C GLU A 285 2.64 1.00 15.54
N LEU A 286 1.79 0.90 14.53
CA LEU A 286 1.04 -0.31 14.18
C LEU A 286 1.92 -1.57 14.04
N PRO A 287 3.13 -1.53 13.44
CA PRO A 287 4.00 -2.71 13.38
C PRO A 287 4.34 -3.29 14.76
N VAL A 288 4.53 -2.44 15.78
CA VAL A 288 4.84 -2.89 17.15
C VAL A 288 3.61 -3.50 17.79
N LEU A 289 2.45 -2.85 17.69
CA LEU A 289 1.18 -3.39 18.19
C LEU A 289 0.92 -4.78 17.62
N LEU A 290 1.05 -4.94 16.29
CA LEU A 290 0.80 -6.24 15.65
C LEU A 290 1.86 -7.28 16.02
N LYS A 291 3.13 -6.90 16.13
CA LYS A 291 4.22 -7.81 16.48
C LYS A 291 4.08 -8.42 17.87
N CYS A 292 3.55 -7.64 18.82
CA CYS A 292 3.35 -8.08 20.19
C CYS A 292 2.04 -8.86 20.39
N SER A 293 1.12 -8.84 19.41
CA SER A 293 -0.11 -9.60 19.49
C SER A 293 0.10 -11.10 19.21
N ARG A 294 -0.73 -11.95 19.77
CA ARG A 294 -0.74 -13.39 19.48
C ARG A 294 -1.12 -13.66 18.01
N PHE A 295 -2.14 -12.97 17.52
CA PHE A 295 -2.60 -13.03 16.13
C PHE A 295 -3.49 -11.82 15.81
N VAL A 296 -3.77 -11.69 14.52
CA VAL A 296 -4.62 -10.62 13.97
C VAL A 296 -5.79 -11.22 13.21
N VAL A 297 -7.01 -10.68 13.37
CA VAL A 297 -8.14 -10.94 12.48
C VAL A 297 -8.49 -9.62 11.79
N SER A 298 -8.40 -9.59 10.48
CA SER A 298 -8.50 -8.33 9.73
C SER A 298 -9.33 -8.47 8.47
N SER A 299 -10.08 -7.44 8.12
CA SER A 299 -10.52 -7.23 6.75
C SER A 299 -9.31 -7.11 5.82
N GLU A 300 -9.53 -7.24 4.49
CA GLU A 300 -8.47 -7.05 3.48
C GLU A 300 -7.96 -5.59 3.47
N THR A 301 -6.95 -5.31 4.28
CA THR A 301 -6.36 -3.97 4.47
C THR A 301 -4.84 -4.02 4.57
N SER A 302 -4.22 -2.85 4.74
CA SER A 302 -2.78 -2.75 5.00
C SER A 302 -2.32 -3.48 6.26
N ALA A 303 -3.18 -3.63 7.26
CA ALA A 303 -2.86 -4.31 8.51
C ALA A 303 -2.46 -5.77 8.27
N VAL A 304 -3.10 -6.47 7.32
CA VAL A 304 -2.73 -7.84 6.94
C VAL A 304 -1.28 -7.89 6.45
N HIS A 305 -0.90 -6.99 5.57
CA HIS A 305 0.46 -6.95 5.01
C HIS A 305 1.50 -6.54 6.05
N ILE A 306 1.13 -5.66 6.99
CA ILE A 306 2.00 -5.27 8.12
C ILE A 306 2.17 -6.45 9.08
N ALA A 307 1.08 -7.15 9.45
CA ALA A 307 1.16 -8.34 10.30
C ALA A 307 2.11 -9.39 9.71
N VAL A 308 1.97 -9.68 8.41
CA VAL A 308 2.90 -10.54 7.67
C VAL A 308 4.33 -9.99 7.76
N ALA A 309 4.52 -8.69 7.57
CA ALA A 309 5.86 -8.08 7.55
C ALA A 309 6.56 -8.07 8.92
N VAL A 310 5.82 -8.18 10.02
CA VAL A 310 6.36 -8.32 11.39
C VAL A 310 6.31 -9.77 11.91
N ASN A 311 5.91 -10.72 11.05
CA ASN A 311 5.84 -12.16 11.34
C ASN A 311 4.79 -12.53 12.41
N THR A 312 3.65 -11.83 12.42
CA THR A 312 2.51 -12.13 13.29
C THR A 312 1.47 -12.97 12.53
N PRO A 313 0.93 -14.05 13.12
CA PRO A 313 -0.16 -14.80 12.51
C PRO A 313 -1.35 -13.91 12.18
N VAL A 314 -1.90 -14.03 10.97
CA VAL A 314 -3.03 -13.20 10.54
C VAL A 314 -4.06 -13.98 9.75
N ILE A 315 -5.33 -13.74 10.07
CA ILE A 315 -6.49 -14.24 9.36
C ILE A 315 -7.12 -13.05 8.63
N CYS A 316 -7.16 -13.15 7.31
CA CYS A 316 -7.71 -12.12 6.45
C CYS A 316 -9.09 -12.54 5.93
N ILE A 317 -10.11 -11.73 6.21
CA ILE A 317 -11.41 -11.82 5.56
C ILE A 317 -11.28 -11.18 4.18
N LEU A 318 -11.27 -12.01 3.13
CA LEU A 318 -10.88 -11.61 1.78
C LEU A 318 -12.09 -11.56 0.84
N GLY A 319 -12.40 -10.38 0.32
CA GLY A 319 -13.42 -10.19 -0.71
C GLY A 319 -12.91 -10.48 -2.13
N GLY A 320 -13.83 -10.59 -3.08
CA GLY A 320 -13.52 -10.91 -4.48
C GLY A 320 -12.93 -9.75 -5.30
N ALA A 321 -13.02 -8.50 -4.81
CA ALA A 321 -12.73 -7.31 -5.62
C ALA A 321 -11.31 -7.31 -6.20
N TYR A 322 -10.31 -7.59 -5.40
CA TYR A 322 -8.89 -7.60 -5.76
C TYR A 322 -8.23 -8.97 -5.58
N PHE A 323 -9.04 -10.03 -5.57
CA PHE A 323 -8.56 -11.40 -5.39
C PHE A 323 -7.47 -11.76 -6.40
N GLY A 324 -6.33 -12.24 -5.89
CA GLY A 324 -5.16 -12.60 -6.71
C GLY A 324 -4.30 -11.41 -7.15
N ARG A 325 -4.66 -10.17 -6.74
CA ARG A 325 -3.79 -9.00 -6.93
C ARG A 325 -2.94 -8.71 -5.69
N PHE A 326 -3.56 -8.63 -4.53
CA PHE A 326 -2.87 -8.39 -3.26
C PHE A 326 -2.75 -9.67 -2.44
N LEU A 327 -3.84 -10.42 -2.35
CA LEU A 327 -3.97 -11.69 -1.65
C LEU A 327 -4.82 -12.67 -2.48
N PRO A 328 -4.61 -13.99 -2.30
CA PRO A 328 -3.52 -14.60 -1.53
C PRO A 328 -2.16 -14.33 -2.18
N TYR A 329 -1.10 -14.34 -1.38
CA TYR A 329 0.25 -14.29 -1.92
C TYR A 329 0.56 -15.55 -2.76
N PRO A 330 1.50 -15.48 -3.71
CA PRO A 330 1.98 -16.67 -4.41
C PRO A 330 2.63 -17.63 -3.43
N GLU A 331 2.82 -18.89 -3.85
CA GLU A 331 3.58 -19.84 -3.05
C GLU A 331 5.00 -19.33 -2.83
N LEU A 332 5.34 -19.05 -1.59
CA LEU A 332 6.64 -18.58 -1.17
C LEU A 332 7.38 -19.69 -0.41
N PRO A 333 8.72 -19.67 -0.40
CA PRO A 333 9.49 -20.61 0.40
C PRO A 333 9.02 -20.57 1.85
N LYS A 334 8.87 -21.75 2.48
CA LYS A 334 8.35 -21.90 3.84
C LYS A 334 9.00 -20.88 4.79
N GLN A 335 8.22 -19.95 5.25
CA GLN A 335 8.50 -19.12 6.43
C GLN A 335 7.48 -19.53 7.51
N ARG A 336 7.80 -19.20 8.76
CA ARG A 336 6.92 -19.50 9.91
C ARG A 336 5.64 -18.67 9.97
N ILE A 337 5.37 -17.86 8.95
CA ILE A 337 4.24 -16.94 8.95
C ILE A 337 2.95 -17.72 8.66
N VAL A 338 1.98 -17.59 9.54
CA VAL A 338 0.62 -18.06 9.32
C VAL A 338 -0.18 -16.91 8.69
N LEU A 339 -0.42 -16.98 7.41
CA LEU A 339 -1.36 -16.11 6.69
C LEU A 339 -2.48 -16.99 6.15
N GLU A 340 -3.65 -16.89 6.76
CA GLU A 340 -4.86 -17.56 6.29
C GLU A 340 -5.81 -16.56 5.66
N THR A 341 -6.34 -16.88 4.48
CA THR A 341 -7.37 -16.08 3.83
C THR A 341 -8.68 -16.82 3.84
N VAL A 342 -9.73 -16.18 4.34
CA VAL A 342 -11.09 -16.71 4.34
C VAL A 342 -11.93 -15.94 3.35
N SER A 343 -12.47 -16.63 2.35
CA SER A 343 -13.22 -16.00 1.27
C SER A 343 -14.43 -16.84 0.85
N TYR A 344 -15.44 -16.18 0.32
CA TYR A 344 -16.60 -16.83 -0.28
C TYR A 344 -16.52 -16.72 -1.80
N SER A 345 -16.24 -17.82 -2.47
CA SER A 345 -15.99 -17.84 -3.92
C SER A 345 -17.24 -17.47 -4.73
N MET A 346 -17.08 -16.52 -5.66
CA MET A 346 -18.12 -16.06 -6.58
C MET A 346 -17.56 -15.91 -8.00
N PRO A 347 -18.42 -16.09 -9.04
CA PRO A 347 -17.96 -16.01 -10.45
C PRO A 347 -17.40 -14.64 -10.86
N CYS A 348 -17.70 -13.57 -10.10
CA CYS A 348 -17.30 -12.18 -10.40
C CYS A 348 -15.96 -11.77 -9.77
N TYR A 349 -15.19 -12.69 -9.22
CA TYR A 349 -13.89 -12.39 -8.60
C TYR A 349 -12.94 -11.68 -9.57
N GLY A 350 -12.22 -10.68 -9.04
CA GLY A 350 -11.37 -9.79 -9.85
C GLY A 350 -12.13 -8.62 -10.48
N CYS A 351 -13.31 -8.26 -9.96
CA CYS A 351 -14.16 -7.19 -10.49
C CYS A 351 -13.61 -5.76 -10.26
N ASN A 352 -12.49 -5.61 -9.58
CA ASN A 352 -11.84 -4.32 -9.28
C ASN A 352 -12.80 -3.29 -8.62
N SER A 353 -13.64 -3.78 -7.70
CA SER A 353 -14.69 -3.02 -7.00
C SER A 353 -15.86 -2.54 -7.88
N GLU A 354 -15.98 -3.02 -9.11
CA GLU A 354 -17.14 -2.82 -9.96
C GLU A 354 -18.13 -3.98 -9.73
N CYS A 355 -18.90 -3.88 -8.63
CA CYS A 355 -19.83 -4.94 -8.24
C CYS A 355 -20.98 -5.05 -9.26
N ILE A 356 -21.20 -6.29 -9.74
CA ILE A 356 -22.29 -6.58 -10.69
C ILE A 356 -23.65 -6.78 -10.01
N TYR A 357 -23.66 -6.96 -8.68
CA TYR A 357 -24.88 -7.12 -7.91
C TYR A 357 -25.47 -5.75 -7.56
N PRO A 358 -26.81 -5.61 -7.56
CA PRO A 358 -27.46 -4.37 -7.16
C PRO A 358 -27.22 -4.14 -5.66
N LEU A 359 -26.49 -3.09 -5.34
CA LEU A 359 -26.22 -2.68 -3.96
C LEU A 359 -26.77 -1.28 -3.71
N LYS A 360 -27.31 -1.05 -2.53
CA LYS A 360 -27.60 0.30 -2.05
C LYS A 360 -26.31 1.01 -1.70
N ASN A 361 -26.40 2.34 -1.55
CA ASN A 361 -25.24 3.11 -1.12
C ASN A 361 -24.72 2.59 0.23
N ASN A 362 -23.41 2.38 0.32
CA ASN A 362 -22.72 1.88 1.50
C ASN A 362 -23.02 0.42 1.92
N GLU A 363 -23.61 -0.38 1.06
CA GLU A 363 -23.76 -1.80 1.32
C GLU A 363 -22.46 -2.56 1.00
N SER A 364 -22.20 -3.60 1.80
CA SER A 364 -21.13 -4.55 1.56
C SER A 364 -21.48 -5.52 0.45
N ALA A 365 -20.50 -5.92 -0.34
CA ALA A 365 -20.71 -6.84 -1.44
C ALA A 365 -20.98 -8.30 -0.95
N PRO A 366 -21.79 -9.10 -1.68
CA PRO A 366 -22.08 -10.47 -1.29
C PRO A 366 -20.86 -11.37 -1.11
N CYS A 367 -19.78 -11.12 -1.84
CA CYS A 367 -18.52 -11.85 -1.71
C CYS A 367 -17.83 -11.67 -0.35
N ILE A 368 -18.22 -10.65 0.42
CA ILE A 368 -17.70 -10.43 1.75
C ILE A 368 -18.73 -10.75 2.83
N THR A 369 -20.01 -10.41 2.63
CA THR A 369 -21.05 -10.69 3.61
C THR A 369 -21.36 -12.18 3.75
N ASN A 370 -21.10 -12.97 2.71
CA ASN A 370 -21.27 -14.44 2.74
C ASN A 370 -20.07 -15.18 3.35
N VAL A 371 -19.00 -14.49 3.75
CA VAL A 371 -17.96 -15.12 4.56
C VAL A 371 -18.52 -15.36 5.96
N SER A 372 -18.72 -16.63 6.32
CA SER A 372 -19.35 -17.00 7.58
C SER A 372 -18.38 -16.85 8.76
N VAL A 373 -18.94 -16.54 9.93
CA VAL A 373 -18.19 -16.51 11.20
C VAL A 373 -17.52 -17.86 11.46
N ASP A 374 -18.22 -18.97 11.19
CA ASP A 374 -17.67 -20.30 11.42
C ASP A 374 -16.42 -20.58 10.55
N ALA A 375 -16.43 -20.15 9.29
CA ALA A 375 -15.26 -20.30 8.43
C ALA A 375 -14.04 -19.51 8.93
N VAL A 376 -14.26 -18.32 9.49
CA VAL A 376 -13.21 -17.52 10.14
C VAL A 376 -12.76 -18.19 11.45
N TRP A 377 -13.72 -18.66 12.25
CA TRP A 377 -13.45 -19.33 13.51
C TRP A 377 -12.58 -20.57 13.38
N GLU A 378 -12.80 -21.39 12.37
CA GLU A 378 -11.97 -22.59 12.10
C GLU A 378 -10.50 -22.22 11.82
N LYS A 379 -10.24 -21.00 11.37
CA LYS A 379 -8.87 -20.50 11.19
C LYS A 379 -8.30 -19.84 12.45
N VAL A 380 -9.16 -19.30 13.32
CA VAL A 380 -8.76 -18.70 14.60
C VAL A 380 -8.39 -19.79 15.63
N LYS A 381 -9.19 -20.85 15.74
CA LYS A 381 -9.01 -21.91 16.74
C LYS A 381 -7.58 -22.43 16.90
N PRO A 382 -6.84 -22.79 15.82
CA PRO A 382 -5.48 -23.30 15.94
C PRO A 382 -4.50 -22.29 16.60
N LEU A 383 -4.80 -20.99 16.52
CA LEU A 383 -3.96 -19.91 17.06
C LEU A 383 -4.19 -19.67 18.56
N LEU A 384 -5.26 -20.24 19.14
CA LEU A 384 -5.56 -20.08 20.57
C LEU A 384 -4.71 -20.99 21.45
N THR A 385 -4.17 -22.08 20.87
CA THR A 385 -3.39 -23.10 21.61
C THR A 385 -1.89 -23.07 21.29
N SER A 386 -1.46 -22.18 20.40
CA SER A 386 -0.07 -22.06 19.93
C SER A 386 0.77 -21.12 20.80
#